data_8fac140901b0b11741fae97434f7f6df
#
_entry.id   8fac140901b0b11741fae97434f7f6df
#
_cell.length_a   1.000
_cell.length_b   1.000
_cell.length_c   1.000
_cell.angle_alpha   90.00
_cell.angle_beta   90.00
_cell.angle_gamma   90.00
#
_symmetry.space_group_name_H-M   'P 1'
#
loop_
_entity.id
_entity.type
_entity.pdbx_description
1 polymer ?
#
loop_
_entity_poly.entity_id
_entity_poly.type
_entity_poly.pdbx_seq_one_letter_code
_entity_poly.pdbx_strand_id
1 'polypeptide(L)'
;GVTFGNNTFVGVGSSGNIVRSTDNGTSWDNATTDNSTANNLSGVTFGNNTFVGVGSSGNIVRSTDNGSSFSTVTSPTSNNLFKVAFGNNTFVAVGSSGNIVRSTDNGTSWENTTDSNSMLYVSWSEVSEVGSNSQIRVKSYDNSSWSTIDGDGNNGINLIGSRNATNPSMADNGTHLFAVWSEDDGAGNGLIRSAVYDNNSQAWDFLNSNYQALNNSTSNSANNPQLLYNNSSLYVIWSENNGTANQVRVRQFDNSSSWNLVDNIGANTTGINKDTSRNAINPKMMNFNSEIYAAWSESDGTASQIRVAKFDNSSSWTFVDGNSSTGINKATGKNATDPTMAVLSTKLYLSWSETNADNRTQIRVKSYDGSSWSFVDGDNATQGINKDYTQNASYPQLVTVTEGNIENSTDNGVSWNNATSYSSSSKLYAVWLEENGNSQVRVAEFDGTSTWSFKDGDSFDGLNINTAKITGKPSAVAYLNQLIVAWSEINSLGVPQIRVASSPF
;
A
#
# COMPACT_ATOMS: atom_id res chain seq x y z
N GLY A 1 13.16 21.04 29.61
CA GLY A 1 14.02 21.27 28.44
C GLY A 1 14.74 22.60 28.54
N VAL A 2 15.86 22.76 27.81
CA VAL A 2 16.61 24.01 27.69
C VAL A 2 17.12 24.17 26.26
N THR A 3 17.15 25.44 25.78
CA THR A 3 17.70 25.79 24.46
C THR A 3 18.40 27.15 24.53
N PHE A 4 19.23 27.42 23.52
CA PHE A 4 19.92 28.71 23.39
C PHE A 4 19.69 29.29 22.00
N GLY A 5 19.39 30.57 21.94
CA GLY A 5 19.24 31.30 20.67
C GLY A 5 19.20 32.79 20.93
N ASN A 6 19.72 33.59 20.00
CA ASN A 6 19.73 35.04 20.05
C ASN A 6 20.25 35.59 21.40
N ASN A 7 21.42 35.06 21.87
CA ASN A 7 22.06 35.39 23.14
C ASN A 7 21.23 35.16 24.40
N THR A 8 20.20 34.30 24.31
CA THR A 8 19.27 34.03 25.41
C THR A 8 19.15 32.51 25.60
N PHE A 9 19.29 32.06 26.85
CA PHE A 9 18.86 30.73 27.25
C PHE A 9 17.39 30.74 27.65
N VAL A 10 16.65 29.75 27.24
CA VAL A 10 15.25 29.50 27.67
C VAL A 10 15.16 28.10 28.23
N GLY A 11 14.67 28.00 29.46
CA GLY A 11 14.37 26.72 30.12
C GLY A 11 12.88 26.54 30.33
N VAL A 12 12.36 25.34 30.09
CA VAL A 12 10.95 24.98 30.28
C VAL A 12 10.83 23.78 31.21
N GLY A 13 9.72 23.69 31.96
CA GLY A 13 9.53 22.64 32.96
C GLY A 13 8.08 22.39 33.36
N SER A 14 7.91 21.78 34.53
CA SER A 14 6.62 21.39 35.07
C SER A 14 5.72 22.60 35.33
N SER A 15 4.41 22.40 35.31
CA SER A 15 3.40 23.41 35.60
C SER A 15 3.50 24.67 34.71
N GLY A 16 3.98 24.48 33.47
CA GLY A 16 4.10 25.59 32.51
C GLY A 16 5.22 26.56 32.79
N ASN A 17 6.13 26.25 33.72
CA ASN A 17 7.23 27.18 34.09
C ASN A 17 8.17 27.39 32.90
N ILE A 18 8.45 28.66 32.63
CA ILE A 18 9.41 29.11 31.62
C ILE A 18 10.34 30.13 32.27
N VAL A 19 11.64 29.86 32.20
CA VAL A 19 12.68 30.79 32.68
C VAL A 19 13.63 31.18 31.56
N ARG A 20 14.18 32.36 31.61
CA ARG A 20 15.16 32.83 30.63
C ARG A 20 16.39 33.46 31.31
N SER A 21 17.50 33.42 30.62
CA SER A 21 18.74 34.12 31.00
C SER A 21 19.33 34.83 29.80
N THR A 22 19.70 36.08 29.97
CA THR A 22 20.37 36.91 28.95
C THR A 22 21.83 37.24 29.32
N ASP A 23 22.34 36.64 30.40
CA ASP A 23 23.68 36.89 30.97
C ASP A 23 24.49 35.56 31.09
N ASN A 24 24.38 34.72 30.10
CA ASN A 24 25.07 33.42 30.02
C ASN A 24 24.75 32.47 31.19
N GLY A 25 23.52 32.51 31.71
CA GLY A 25 23.09 31.62 32.78
C GLY A 25 23.44 32.09 34.19
N THR A 26 23.97 33.28 34.34
CA THR A 26 24.34 33.84 35.64
C THR A 26 23.11 34.16 36.48
N SER A 27 22.08 34.73 35.85
CA SER A 27 20.79 34.94 36.47
C SER A 27 19.65 34.45 35.56
N TRP A 28 18.50 34.17 36.18
CA TRP A 28 17.33 33.63 35.50
C TRP A 28 16.07 34.42 35.91
N ASP A 29 15.33 34.89 34.92
CA ASP A 29 14.05 35.55 35.09
C ASP A 29 12.91 34.65 34.68
N ASN A 30 11.75 34.76 35.32
CA ASN A 30 10.54 34.11 34.84
C ASN A 30 10.01 34.86 33.60
N ALA A 31 9.81 34.12 32.51
CA ALA A 31 9.12 34.67 31.34
C ALA A 31 7.62 34.86 31.67
N THR A 32 7.01 35.91 31.14
CA THR A 32 5.55 36.02 31.18
C THR A 32 4.93 35.02 30.20
N THR A 33 3.85 34.37 30.62
CA THR A 33 3.15 33.41 29.76
C THR A 33 1.64 33.55 29.90
N ASP A 34 0.93 33.45 28.80
CA ASP A 34 -0.53 33.32 28.77
C ASP A 34 -0.98 31.83 28.84
N ASN A 35 -0.03 30.95 29.19
CA ASN A 35 -0.33 29.49 29.30
C ASN A 35 -1.34 29.25 30.42
N SER A 36 -2.61 29.38 30.09
CA SER A 36 -3.73 29.23 31.00
C SER A 36 -3.93 27.82 31.53
N THR A 37 -3.27 26.84 30.92
CA THR A 37 -3.48 25.39 31.23
C THR A 37 -2.50 24.87 32.27
N ALA A 38 -1.43 25.60 32.61
CA ALA A 38 -0.35 25.17 33.52
C ALA A 38 0.19 23.75 33.20
N ASN A 39 0.10 23.31 31.94
CA ASN A 39 0.56 22.01 31.49
C ASN A 39 2.10 21.94 31.50
N ASN A 40 2.63 20.78 31.83
CA ASN A 40 4.07 20.54 31.80
C ASN A 40 4.62 20.81 30.39
N LEU A 41 5.74 21.51 30.30
CA LEU A 41 6.52 21.69 29.09
C LEU A 41 7.72 20.73 29.13
N SER A 42 7.90 19.95 28.09
CA SER A 42 8.88 18.87 28.00
C SER A 42 10.08 19.20 27.11
N GLY A 43 9.82 19.94 26.02
CA GLY A 43 10.81 20.32 25.03
C GLY A 43 10.76 21.80 24.69
N VAL A 44 11.90 22.38 24.32
CA VAL A 44 12.00 23.74 23.79
C VAL A 44 13.10 23.81 22.74
N THR A 45 12.88 24.59 21.70
CA THR A 45 13.87 24.85 20.64
C THR A 45 13.85 26.31 20.20
N PHE A 46 14.91 26.73 19.50
CA PHE A 46 15.00 28.07 18.89
C PHE A 46 15.26 27.92 17.39
N GLY A 47 14.58 28.74 16.62
CA GLY A 47 14.81 28.86 15.19
C GLY A 47 14.11 30.07 14.63
N ASN A 48 14.68 30.69 13.61
CA ASN A 48 14.10 31.83 12.90
C ASN A 48 13.59 32.94 13.85
N ASN A 49 14.44 33.36 14.82
CA ASN A 49 14.14 34.33 15.87
C ASN A 49 12.94 34.00 16.77
N THR A 50 12.56 32.73 16.85
CA THR A 50 11.39 32.27 17.61
C THR A 50 11.79 31.15 18.55
N PHE A 51 11.35 31.22 19.81
CA PHE A 51 11.37 30.07 20.73
C PHE A 51 10.02 29.36 20.66
N VAL A 52 10.07 28.03 20.62
CA VAL A 52 8.89 27.18 20.67
C VAL A 52 9.07 26.14 21.76
N GLY A 53 8.13 26.11 22.73
CA GLY A 53 8.03 25.07 23.76
C GLY A 53 6.86 24.15 23.52
N VAL A 54 7.02 22.86 23.85
CA VAL A 54 5.97 21.84 23.70
C VAL A 54 5.83 20.98 24.94
N GLY A 55 4.65 20.41 25.17
CA GLY A 55 4.41 19.65 26.39
C GLY A 55 3.16 18.79 26.45
N SER A 56 2.69 18.56 27.67
CA SER A 56 1.55 17.69 27.95
C SER A 56 0.27 18.21 27.33
N SER A 57 -0.64 17.28 26.98
CA SER A 57 -1.94 17.57 26.36
C SER A 57 -1.84 18.39 25.07
N GLY A 58 -0.79 18.16 24.29
CA GLY A 58 -0.55 18.88 23.04
C GLY A 58 -0.12 20.34 23.21
N ASN A 59 0.19 20.79 24.44
CA ASN A 59 0.51 22.18 24.70
C ASN A 59 1.69 22.67 23.84
N ILE A 60 1.49 23.80 23.13
CA ILE A 60 2.51 24.48 22.35
C ILE A 60 2.52 25.94 22.77
N VAL A 61 3.70 26.49 23.10
CA VAL A 61 3.90 27.87 23.42
C VAL A 61 4.97 28.47 22.51
N ARG A 62 4.82 29.75 22.17
CA ARG A 62 5.66 30.44 21.19
C ARG A 62 6.06 31.83 21.71
N SER A 63 7.33 32.22 21.50
CA SER A 63 7.86 33.54 21.77
C SER A 63 8.60 34.09 20.55
N THR A 64 8.32 35.36 20.22
CA THR A 64 9.03 36.13 19.17
C THR A 64 9.76 37.36 19.72
N ASP A 65 9.75 37.51 21.02
CA ASP A 65 10.34 38.64 21.74
C ASP A 65 11.55 38.24 22.59
N ASN A 66 12.34 37.33 22.04
CA ASN A 66 13.55 36.79 22.67
C ASN A 66 13.30 36.11 24.02
N GLY A 67 12.18 35.39 24.15
CA GLY A 67 11.83 34.64 25.35
C GLY A 67 11.29 35.48 26.51
N SER A 68 10.96 36.75 26.28
CA SER A 68 10.38 37.63 27.33
C SER A 68 8.94 37.24 27.64
N SER A 69 8.18 36.92 26.62
CA SER A 69 6.81 36.40 26.76
C SER A 69 6.54 35.23 25.85
N PHE A 70 5.62 34.38 26.27
CA PHE A 70 5.16 33.21 25.50
C PHE A 70 3.64 33.21 25.39
N SER A 71 3.15 33.00 24.18
CA SER A 71 1.73 32.82 23.87
C SER A 71 1.42 31.34 23.57
N THR A 72 0.26 30.89 24.00
CA THR A 72 -0.25 29.56 23.63
C THR A 72 -0.64 29.54 22.15
N VAL A 73 -0.26 28.51 21.46
CA VAL A 73 -0.61 28.24 20.06
C VAL A 73 -1.55 27.04 19.98
N THR A 74 -2.55 27.11 19.08
CA THR A 74 -3.46 26.01 18.84
C THR A 74 -2.70 24.80 18.33
N SER A 75 -2.81 23.69 19.03
CA SER A 75 -2.22 22.40 18.66
C SER A 75 -3.22 21.53 17.89
N PRO A 76 -2.79 20.83 16.85
CA PRO A 76 -3.66 19.89 16.14
C PRO A 76 -3.84 18.55 16.86
N THR A 77 -3.23 18.39 18.06
CA THR A 77 -3.31 17.15 18.84
C THR A 77 -3.51 17.44 20.33
N SER A 78 -4.20 16.53 21.02
CA SER A 78 -4.27 16.49 22.49
C SER A 78 -3.23 15.54 23.11
N ASN A 79 -2.41 14.86 22.30
CA ASN A 79 -1.37 13.95 22.76
C ASN A 79 -0.19 14.73 23.36
N ASN A 80 0.48 14.12 24.36
CA ASN A 80 1.68 14.72 24.92
C ASN A 80 2.76 14.88 23.86
N LEU A 81 3.35 16.07 23.77
CA LEU A 81 4.52 16.37 22.95
C LEU A 81 5.77 16.36 23.83
N PHE A 82 6.80 15.65 23.41
CA PHE A 82 8.02 15.43 24.22
C PHE A 82 9.19 16.26 23.78
N LYS A 83 9.37 16.44 22.47
CA LYS A 83 10.51 17.13 21.87
C LYS A 83 10.05 18.01 20.73
N VAL A 84 10.79 19.09 20.50
CA VAL A 84 10.64 19.97 19.33
C VAL A 84 12.02 20.32 18.79
N ALA A 85 12.14 20.34 17.47
CA ALA A 85 13.34 20.70 16.73
C ALA A 85 13.02 21.74 15.67
N PHE A 86 14.05 22.50 15.22
CA PHE A 86 13.95 23.41 14.10
C PHE A 86 15.02 23.10 13.07
N GLY A 87 14.62 23.08 11.82
CA GLY A 87 15.50 22.88 10.67
C GLY A 87 14.79 23.23 9.37
N ASN A 88 15.51 23.72 8.39
CA ASN A 88 14.97 24.03 7.07
C ASN A 88 13.68 24.88 7.11
N ASN A 89 13.66 25.96 7.90
CA ASN A 89 12.52 26.84 8.14
C ASN A 89 11.25 26.18 8.72
N THR A 90 11.39 24.99 9.29
CA THR A 90 10.27 24.20 9.81
C THR A 90 10.50 23.83 11.27
N PHE A 91 9.51 24.02 12.12
CA PHE A 91 9.46 23.39 13.44
C PHE A 91 8.77 22.04 13.34
N VAL A 92 9.34 21.01 13.98
CA VAL A 92 8.75 19.68 14.09
C VAL A 92 8.74 19.28 15.56
N ALA A 93 7.58 18.85 16.07
CA ALA A 93 7.47 18.30 17.41
C ALA A 93 6.96 16.87 17.37
N VAL A 94 7.47 16.01 18.25
CA VAL A 94 7.15 14.60 18.36
C VAL A 94 6.58 14.28 19.74
N GLY A 95 5.64 13.32 19.80
CA GLY A 95 4.91 13.03 21.03
C GLY A 95 4.48 11.57 21.20
N SER A 96 3.59 11.34 22.16
CA SER A 96 3.00 10.04 22.42
C SER A 96 2.14 9.55 21.24
N SER A 97 1.94 8.25 21.19
CA SER A 97 1.14 7.58 20.14
C SER A 97 1.63 7.84 18.72
N GLY A 98 2.95 8.02 18.55
CA GLY A 98 3.56 8.29 17.25
C GLY A 98 3.24 9.69 16.70
N ASN A 99 2.70 10.61 17.48
CA ASN A 99 2.29 11.94 17.03
C ASN A 99 3.50 12.77 16.58
N ILE A 100 3.42 13.32 15.37
CA ILE A 100 4.38 14.29 14.83
C ILE A 100 3.56 15.48 14.32
N VAL A 101 3.87 16.68 14.81
CA VAL A 101 3.25 17.92 14.34
C VAL A 101 4.32 18.85 13.80
N ARG A 102 4.00 19.60 12.77
CA ARG A 102 4.93 20.55 12.15
C ARG A 102 4.32 21.92 11.95
N SER A 103 5.19 22.92 11.85
CA SER A 103 4.84 24.29 11.48
C SER A 103 5.85 24.80 10.46
N THR A 104 5.36 25.31 9.34
CA THR A 104 6.14 25.95 8.26
C THR A 104 6.02 27.48 8.26
N ASP A 105 5.23 28.04 9.16
CA ASP A 105 4.94 29.45 9.31
C ASP A 105 5.51 30.06 10.60
N ASN A 106 6.69 29.60 10.97
CA ASN A 106 7.43 30.08 12.13
C ASN A 106 6.71 29.84 13.49
N GLY A 107 6.02 28.68 13.60
CA GLY A 107 5.33 28.28 14.84
C GLY A 107 3.98 28.94 15.07
N THR A 108 3.43 29.64 14.08
CA THR A 108 2.14 30.36 14.19
C THR A 108 0.96 29.40 14.08
N SER A 109 1.02 28.47 13.15
CA SER A 109 0.07 27.38 13.02
C SER A 109 0.79 26.03 12.97
N TRP A 110 0.11 24.99 13.37
CA TRP A 110 0.64 23.64 13.42
C TRP A 110 -0.32 22.67 12.74
N GLU A 111 0.24 21.75 12.00
CA GLU A 111 -0.49 20.65 11.38
C GLU A 111 0.04 19.32 11.89
N ASN A 112 -0.83 18.33 11.98
CA ASN A 112 -0.42 16.97 12.31
C ASN A 112 0.26 16.36 11.07
N THR A 113 1.53 15.94 11.21
CA THR A 113 2.27 15.26 10.13
C THR A 113 2.42 13.77 10.36
N THR A 114 2.04 13.28 11.57
CA THR A 114 1.66 11.87 11.61
C THR A 114 0.48 11.76 10.68
N ASP A 115 0.56 10.84 9.77
CA ASP A 115 -0.58 10.42 8.97
C ASP A 115 -1.74 10.06 9.91
N SER A 116 -2.36 11.09 10.52
CA SER A 116 -3.68 10.96 11.16
C SER A 116 -4.72 10.57 10.11
N ASN A 117 -4.27 10.41 8.89
CA ASN A 117 -4.97 9.94 7.72
C ASN A 117 -4.28 8.73 7.05
N SER A 118 -3.40 8.01 7.73
CA SER A 118 -3.07 6.65 7.29
C SER A 118 -4.33 5.82 7.41
N MET A 119 -5.11 5.81 6.34
CA MET A 119 -6.31 5.00 6.23
C MET A 119 -5.92 3.70 5.54
N LEU A 120 -6.36 2.58 6.11
CA LEU A 120 -6.35 1.32 5.39
C LEU A 120 -7.69 1.16 4.67
N TYR A 121 -7.65 0.90 3.39
CA TYR A 121 -8.84 0.68 2.58
C TYR A 121 -8.96 -0.78 2.16
N VAL A 122 -10.16 -1.29 2.21
CA VAL A 122 -10.51 -2.63 1.73
C VAL A 122 -11.66 -2.52 0.74
N SER A 123 -11.54 -3.18 -0.41
CA SER A 123 -12.62 -3.34 -1.37
C SER A 123 -12.85 -4.81 -1.71
N TRP A 124 -14.11 -5.18 -1.88
CA TRP A 124 -14.51 -6.55 -2.24
C TRP A 124 -15.78 -6.54 -3.07
N SER A 125 -16.05 -7.69 -3.69
CA SER A 125 -17.31 -7.93 -4.37
C SER A 125 -18.23 -8.72 -3.47
N GLU A 126 -19.44 -8.24 -3.27
CA GLU A 126 -20.45 -8.84 -2.38
C GLU A 126 -21.81 -8.87 -3.05
N VAL A 127 -22.52 -9.98 -2.94
CA VAL A 127 -23.90 -10.09 -3.45
C VAL A 127 -24.82 -9.21 -2.60
N SER A 128 -25.59 -8.33 -3.25
CA SER A 128 -26.53 -7.44 -2.58
C SER A 128 -27.61 -8.23 -1.84
N GLU A 129 -27.98 -7.76 -0.64
CA GLU A 129 -29.07 -8.35 0.15
C GLU A 129 -30.45 -8.23 -0.52
N VAL A 130 -30.63 -7.27 -1.42
CA VAL A 130 -31.92 -6.96 -2.08
C VAL A 130 -31.99 -7.51 -3.51
N GLY A 131 -30.91 -8.10 -3.99
CA GLY A 131 -30.82 -8.63 -5.36
C GLY A 131 -29.87 -9.82 -5.44
N SER A 132 -29.69 -10.32 -6.66
CA SER A 132 -28.71 -11.40 -6.95
C SER A 132 -27.40 -10.88 -7.56
N ASN A 133 -27.26 -9.55 -7.67
CA ASN A 133 -26.11 -8.93 -8.32
C ASN A 133 -24.98 -8.59 -7.34
N SER A 134 -23.75 -8.79 -7.77
CA SER A 134 -22.57 -8.44 -6.99
C SER A 134 -22.29 -6.94 -7.07
N GLN A 135 -21.99 -6.36 -5.92
CA GLN A 135 -21.67 -4.94 -5.74
C GLN A 135 -20.22 -4.79 -5.26
N ILE A 136 -19.57 -3.72 -5.66
CA ILE A 136 -18.26 -3.37 -5.07
C ILE A 136 -18.51 -2.60 -3.78
N ARG A 137 -18.06 -3.21 -2.68
CA ARG A 137 -18.10 -2.62 -1.35
C ARG A 137 -16.75 -2.05 -1.00
N VAL A 138 -16.74 -0.94 -0.24
CA VAL A 138 -15.51 -0.29 0.22
C VAL A 138 -15.65 0.12 1.69
N LYS A 139 -14.64 -0.23 2.48
CA LYS A 139 -14.48 0.26 3.86
C LYS A 139 -13.11 0.87 4.05
N SER A 140 -13.08 1.85 4.95
CA SER A 140 -11.86 2.44 5.49
C SER A 140 -11.66 2.04 6.95
N TYR A 141 -10.41 1.95 7.38
CA TYR A 141 -10.00 1.72 8.77
C TYR A 141 -9.07 2.85 9.21
N ASP A 142 -9.43 3.53 10.28
CA ASP A 142 -8.74 4.69 10.84
C ASP A 142 -7.80 4.35 12.00
N ASN A 143 -7.36 3.09 12.09
CA ASN A 143 -6.59 2.50 13.18
C ASN A 143 -7.39 2.27 14.49
N SER A 144 -8.69 2.54 14.50
CA SER A 144 -9.59 2.26 15.63
C SER A 144 -10.86 1.53 15.20
N SER A 145 -11.45 1.92 14.08
CA SER A 145 -12.74 1.41 13.62
C SER A 145 -12.84 1.32 12.10
N TRP A 146 -13.69 0.41 11.64
CA TRP A 146 -14.05 0.28 10.23
C TRP A 146 -15.28 1.12 9.91
N SER A 147 -15.18 1.95 8.89
CA SER A 147 -16.28 2.77 8.37
C SER A 147 -16.61 2.40 6.93
N THR A 148 -17.88 2.30 6.59
CA THR A 148 -18.35 2.12 5.21
C THR A 148 -18.22 3.45 4.46
N ILE A 149 -17.60 3.44 3.28
CA ILE A 149 -17.42 4.63 2.45
C ILE A 149 -18.02 4.49 1.05
N ASP A 150 -18.78 3.43 0.79
CA ASP A 150 -19.50 3.18 -0.46
C ASP A 150 -20.96 3.65 -0.44
N GLY A 151 -21.34 4.44 0.58
CA GLY A 151 -22.65 5.07 0.72
C GLY A 151 -23.70 4.24 1.46
N ASP A 152 -23.33 3.13 2.12
CA ASP A 152 -24.24 2.23 2.88
C ASP A 152 -25.47 1.73 2.10
N GLY A 153 -25.54 2.05 0.80
CA GLY A 153 -26.64 1.63 -0.08
C GLY A 153 -26.47 0.18 -0.57
N ASN A 154 -27.55 -0.36 -1.11
CA ASN A 154 -27.54 -1.72 -1.67
C ASN A 154 -26.73 -1.85 -2.97
N ASN A 155 -26.25 -0.74 -3.53
CA ASN A 155 -25.58 -0.71 -4.84
C ASN A 155 -24.06 -0.62 -4.75
N GLY A 156 -23.49 -0.43 -3.56
CA GLY A 156 -22.05 -0.17 -3.45
C GLY A 156 -21.63 1.01 -4.32
N ILE A 157 -20.44 0.92 -4.92
CA ILE A 157 -19.95 1.94 -5.85
C ILE A 157 -20.21 1.59 -7.33
N ASN A 158 -21.05 0.60 -7.64
CA ASN A 158 -21.41 0.26 -9.01
C ASN A 158 -22.06 1.46 -9.71
N LEU A 159 -21.74 1.66 -10.98
CA LEU A 159 -22.44 2.64 -11.82
C LEU A 159 -23.90 2.26 -12.01
N ILE A 160 -24.17 0.97 -12.24
CA ILE A 160 -25.51 0.43 -12.44
C ILE A 160 -25.77 -0.64 -11.39
N GLY A 161 -26.53 -0.32 -10.34
CA GLY A 161 -26.78 -1.20 -9.20
C GLY A 161 -27.44 -2.54 -9.53
N SER A 162 -28.09 -2.67 -10.71
CA SER A 162 -28.66 -3.92 -11.19
C SER A 162 -27.67 -4.80 -11.98
N ARG A 163 -26.37 -4.45 -12.01
CA ARG A 163 -25.32 -5.19 -12.72
C ARG A 163 -24.33 -5.83 -11.75
N ASN A 164 -23.74 -6.95 -12.17
CA ASN A 164 -22.67 -7.56 -11.43
C ASN A 164 -21.37 -6.75 -11.55
N ALA A 165 -20.70 -6.51 -10.44
CA ALA A 165 -19.38 -5.91 -10.41
C ALA A 165 -18.40 -6.80 -9.62
N THR A 166 -17.18 -6.92 -10.16
CA THR A 166 -16.16 -7.83 -9.64
C THR A 166 -14.75 -7.25 -9.77
N ASN A 167 -13.78 -7.89 -9.10
CA ASN A 167 -12.36 -7.60 -9.22
C ASN A 167 -11.99 -6.12 -8.97
N PRO A 168 -12.38 -5.53 -7.83
CA PRO A 168 -11.97 -4.17 -7.51
C PRO A 168 -10.46 -4.08 -7.28
N SER A 169 -9.89 -2.94 -7.66
CA SER A 169 -8.53 -2.53 -7.33
C SER A 169 -8.53 -1.07 -6.94
N MET A 170 -7.77 -0.71 -5.93
CA MET A 170 -7.67 0.65 -5.42
C MET A 170 -6.23 1.14 -5.42
N ALA A 171 -6.05 2.44 -5.53
CA ALA A 171 -4.80 3.15 -5.33
C ALA A 171 -5.06 4.49 -4.63
N ASP A 172 -4.16 4.88 -3.75
CA ASP A 172 -4.20 6.14 -3.01
C ASP A 172 -3.00 6.99 -3.42
N ASN A 173 -3.19 8.31 -3.54
CA ASN A 173 -2.12 9.27 -3.83
C ASN A 173 -1.83 10.21 -2.65
N GLY A 174 -2.35 9.91 -1.47
CA GLY A 174 -2.26 10.72 -0.26
C GLY A 174 -3.35 11.78 -0.13
N THR A 175 -4.09 12.10 -1.21
CA THR A 175 -5.19 13.08 -1.21
C THR A 175 -6.51 12.52 -1.72
N HIS A 176 -6.45 11.52 -2.60
CA HIS A 176 -7.60 10.89 -3.24
C HIS A 176 -7.45 9.38 -3.27
N LEU A 177 -8.54 8.68 -2.99
CA LEU A 177 -8.64 7.24 -3.19
C LEU A 177 -9.30 6.96 -4.54
N PHE A 178 -8.62 6.20 -5.39
CA PHE A 178 -9.12 5.79 -6.70
C PHE A 178 -9.52 4.33 -6.68
N ALA A 179 -10.56 3.98 -7.43
CA ALA A 179 -11.01 2.60 -7.61
C ALA A 179 -11.27 2.28 -9.08
N VAL A 180 -10.98 1.04 -9.47
CA VAL A 180 -11.42 0.44 -10.73
C VAL A 180 -12.01 -0.93 -10.46
N TRP A 181 -12.95 -1.35 -11.32
CA TRP A 181 -13.58 -2.67 -11.25
C TRP A 181 -14.11 -3.10 -12.61
N SER A 182 -14.48 -4.36 -12.74
CA SER A 182 -15.21 -4.87 -13.90
C SER A 182 -16.70 -4.92 -13.58
N GLU A 183 -17.54 -4.26 -14.39
CA GLU A 183 -19.00 -4.23 -14.25
C GLU A 183 -19.68 -4.77 -15.51
N ASP A 184 -20.65 -5.67 -15.34
CA ASP A 184 -21.39 -6.29 -16.42
C ASP A 184 -22.22 -5.26 -17.23
N ASP A 185 -22.23 -5.36 -18.57
CA ASP A 185 -23.02 -4.49 -19.45
C ASP A 185 -24.47 -4.96 -19.61
N GLY A 186 -24.84 -6.11 -19.05
CA GLY A 186 -26.12 -6.78 -19.16
C GLY A 186 -26.25 -7.73 -20.34
N ALA A 187 -25.23 -7.76 -21.21
CA ALA A 187 -25.09 -8.74 -22.27
C ALA A 187 -24.04 -9.83 -21.94
N GLY A 188 -23.42 -9.72 -20.76
CA GLY A 188 -22.37 -10.63 -20.27
C GLY A 188 -20.95 -10.17 -20.55
N ASN A 189 -20.75 -8.93 -21.05
CA ASN A 189 -19.40 -8.39 -21.21
C ASN A 189 -19.00 -7.56 -19.98
N GLY A 190 -17.80 -7.74 -19.50
CA GLY A 190 -17.22 -6.90 -18.44
C GLY A 190 -16.77 -5.55 -19.00
N LEU A 191 -17.15 -4.47 -18.32
CA LEU A 191 -16.72 -3.10 -18.61
C LEU A 191 -15.87 -2.59 -17.46
N ILE A 192 -14.67 -2.08 -17.76
CA ILE A 192 -13.81 -1.49 -16.73
C ILE A 192 -14.34 -0.09 -16.38
N ARG A 193 -14.72 0.07 -15.12
CA ARG A 193 -15.17 1.33 -14.53
C ARG A 193 -14.06 1.93 -13.67
N SER A 194 -14.09 3.26 -13.53
CA SER A 194 -13.15 3.99 -12.66
C SER A 194 -13.86 5.11 -11.92
N ALA A 195 -13.52 5.28 -10.64
CA ALA A 195 -14.04 6.33 -9.78
C ALA A 195 -12.99 6.86 -8.83
N VAL A 196 -13.22 8.04 -8.27
CA VAL A 196 -12.44 8.69 -7.22
C VAL A 196 -13.36 9.00 -6.04
N TYR A 197 -12.87 8.76 -4.83
CA TYR A 197 -13.54 9.15 -3.59
C TYR A 197 -13.12 10.56 -3.21
N ASP A 198 -14.08 11.45 -3.07
CA ASP A 198 -13.88 12.80 -2.55
C ASP A 198 -14.14 12.81 -1.03
N ASN A 199 -13.09 13.06 -0.26
CA ASN A 199 -13.16 13.13 1.19
C ASN A 199 -14.04 14.29 1.71
N ASN A 200 -14.27 15.34 0.92
CA ASN A 200 -15.08 16.48 1.34
C ASN A 200 -16.59 16.20 1.19
N SER A 201 -16.99 15.67 0.04
CA SER A 201 -18.38 15.28 -0.22
C SER A 201 -18.75 13.92 0.34
N GLN A 202 -17.75 13.10 0.72
CA GLN A 202 -17.88 11.70 1.14
C GLN A 202 -18.61 10.85 0.07
N ALA A 203 -18.32 11.10 -1.20
CA ALA A 203 -18.96 10.48 -2.34
C ALA A 203 -17.95 9.99 -3.38
N TRP A 204 -18.37 9.03 -4.17
CA TRP A 204 -17.62 8.51 -5.30
C TRP A 204 -18.04 9.21 -6.59
N ASP A 205 -17.09 9.81 -7.30
CA ASP A 205 -17.28 10.41 -8.61
C ASP A 205 -16.60 9.57 -9.70
N PHE A 206 -17.30 9.35 -10.83
CA PHE A 206 -16.74 8.59 -11.94
C PHE A 206 -15.71 9.41 -12.72
N LEU A 207 -14.52 8.82 -12.96
CA LEU A 207 -13.39 9.51 -13.59
C LEU A 207 -13.49 9.68 -15.10
N ASN A 208 -14.49 9.09 -15.74
CA ASN A 208 -14.69 9.23 -17.17
C ASN A 208 -15.86 10.17 -17.49
N SER A 209 -15.66 11.07 -18.45
CA SER A 209 -16.75 11.87 -19.01
C SER A 209 -17.86 10.97 -19.54
N ASN A 210 -19.12 11.29 -19.18
CA ASN A 210 -20.29 10.51 -19.56
C ASN A 210 -20.30 9.05 -19.10
N TYR A 211 -19.62 8.71 -18.00
CA TYR A 211 -19.64 7.36 -17.41
C TYR A 211 -19.18 6.25 -18.36
N GLN A 212 -18.31 6.54 -19.30
CA GLN A 212 -17.85 5.57 -20.28
C GLN A 212 -16.92 4.52 -19.63
N ALA A 213 -16.92 3.31 -20.19
CA ALA A 213 -15.96 2.28 -19.80
C ALA A 213 -14.56 2.59 -20.34
N LEU A 214 -13.55 2.04 -19.68
CA LEU A 214 -12.15 2.15 -20.13
C LEU A 214 -11.81 1.17 -21.25
N ASN A 215 -12.69 0.23 -21.56
CA ASN A 215 -12.52 -0.73 -22.65
C ASN A 215 -12.17 -0.01 -23.97
N ASN A 216 -11.31 -0.66 -24.75
CA ASN A 216 -11.11 -0.20 -26.12
C ASN A 216 -12.33 -0.50 -27.00
N SER A 217 -13.03 -1.61 -26.70
CA SER A 217 -14.30 -1.96 -27.33
C SER A 217 -15.29 -2.41 -26.26
N THR A 218 -16.42 -1.70 -26.14
CA THR A 218 -17.49 -2.05 -25.19
C THR A 218 -18.29 -3.29 -25.58
N SER A 219 -18.15 -3.77 -26.81
CA SER A 219 -18.72 -5.06 -27.24
C SER A 219 -17.88 -6.28 -26.86
N ASN A 220 -16.71 -6.06 -26.28
CA ASN A 220 -15.81 -7.11 -25.85
C ASN A 220 -15.59 -7.06 -24.34
N SER A 221 -15.51 -8.24 -23.72
CA SER A 221 -15.35 -8.34 -22.28
C SER A 221 -13.96 -7.96 -21.82
N ALA A 222 -13.87 -7.18 -20.73
CA ALA A 222 -12.65 -6.81 -20.04
C ALA A 222 -12.73 -7.16 -18.54
N ASN A 223 -11.64 -7.65 -17.98
CA ASN A 223 -11.59 -8.17 -16.60
C ASN A 223 -10.23 -7.93 -15.93
N ASN A 224 -10.23 -8.16 -14.61
CA ASN A 224 -9.03 -8.13 -13.77
C ASN A 224 -8.24 -6.80 -13.85
N PRO A 225 -8.91 -5.65 -13.67
CA PRO A 225 -8.19 -4.38 -13.64
C PRO A 225 -7.31 -4.26 -12.40
N GLN A 226 -6.20 -3.52 -12.54
CA GLN A 226 -5.36 -3.11 -11.42
C GLN A 226 -4.93 -1.67 -11.62
N LEU A 227 -5.00 -0.88 -10.55
CA LEU A 227 -4.48 0.49 -10.50
C LEU A 227 -3.04 0.52 -10.01
N LEU A 228 -2.29 1.47 -10.53
CA LEU A 228 -0.98 1.89 -10.04
C LEU A 228 -0.90 3.42 -10.07
N TYR A 229 -0.59 4.03 -8.92
CA TYR A 229 -0.20 5.43 -8.87
C TYR A 229 1.32 5.54 -8.91
N ASN A 230 1.87 6.27 -9.87
CA ASN A 230 3.30 6.42 -10.07
C ASN A 230 3.64 7.82 -10.61
N ASN A 231 4.59 8.52 -9.97
CA ASN A 231 5.10 9.83 -10.41
C ASN A 231 4.00 10.82 -10.78
N SER A 232 3.02 11.02 -9.88
CA SER A 232 1.87 11.91 -10.05
C SER A 232 0.92 11.52 -11.20
N SER A 233 1.02 10.30 -11.71
CA SER A 233 0.14 9.75 -12.74
C SER A 233 -0.53 8.47 -12.26
N LEU A 234 -1.79 8.30 -12.64
CA LEU A 234 -2.56 7.09 -12.37
C LEU A 234 -2.58 6.22 -13.63
N TYR A 235 -2.28 4.94 -13.46
CA TYR A 235 -2.32 3.94 -14.52
C TYR A 235 -3.28 2.83 -14.18
N VAL A 236 -3.92 2.28 -15.21
CA VAL A 236 -4.74 1.07 -15.10
C VAL A 236 -4.30 0.05 -16.14
N ILE A 237 -4.17 -1.22 -15.70
CA ILE A 237 -3.92 -2.37 -16.55
C ILE A 237 -5.07 -3.37 -16.40
N TRP A 238 -5.47 -4.01 -17.51
CA TRP A 238 -6.52 -5.02 -17.50
C TRP A 238 -6.38 -6.01 -18.66
N SER A 239 -7.15 -7.08 -18.64
CA SER A 239 -7.27 -8.04 -19.74
C SER A 239 -8.56 -7.76 -20.50
N GLU A 240 -8.49 -7.55 -21.82
CA GLU A 240 -9.63 -7.27 -22.71
C GLU A 240 -9.61 -8.18 -23.93
N ASN A 241 -10.74 -8.80 -24.23
CA ASN A 241 -10.90 -9.58 -25.44
C ASN A 241 -10.92 -8.67 -26.68
N ASN A 242 -10.19 -9.01 -27.75
CA ASN A 242 -10.18 -8.26 -29.00
C ASN A 242 -11.05 -8.89 -30.10
N GLY A 243 -11.87 -9.87 -29.73
CA GLY A 243 -12.67 -10.68 -30.65
C GLY A 243 -12.00 -12.02 -31.02
N THR A 244 -10.70 -12.19 -30.74
CA THR A 244 -9.93 -13.41 -31.00
C THR A 244 -9.25 -13.92 -29.73
N ALA A 245 -8.59 -13.06 -28.99
CA ALA A 245 -7.82 -13.39 -27.81
C ALA A 245 -7.83 -12.24 -26.80
N ASN A 246 -7.57 -12.55 -25.54
CA ASN A 246 -7.43 -11.55 -24.50
C ASN A 246 -6.08 -10.82 -24.65
N GLN A 247 -6.14 -9.50 -24.63
CA GLN A 247 -5.00 -8.60 -24.71
C GLN A 247 -4.79 -7.89 -23.37
N VAL A 248 -3.56 -7.70 -22.96
CA VAL A 248 -3.24 -6.82 -21.84
C VAL A 248 -3.25 -5.39 -22.30
N ARG A 249 -4.18 -4.60 -21.76
CA ARG A 249 -4.39 -3.19 -22.09
C ARG A 249 -3.89 -2.31 -20.96
N VAL A 250 -3.35 -1.14 -21.30
CA VAL A 250 -2.90 -0.15 -20.32
C VAL A 250 -3.35 1.25 -20.73
N ARG A 251 -3.91 1.99 -19.77
CA ARG A 251 -4.20 3.42 -19.91
C ARG A 251 -3.55 4.22 -18.78
N GLN A 252 -3.25 5.47 -19.11
CA GLN A 252 -2.81 6.51 -18.19
C GLN A 252 -3.89 7.58 -18.10
N PHE A 253 -4.21 8.03 -16.88
CA PHE A 253 -5.12 9.14 -16.63
C PHE A 253 -4.38 10.47 -16.79
N ASP A 254 -5.00 11.42 -17.49
CA ASP A 254 -4.42 12.75 -17.77
C ASP A 254 -4.58 13.75 -16.62
N ASN A 255 -5.03 13.28 -15.45
CA ASN A 255 -5.33 14.08 -14.26
C ASN A 255 -6.43 15.14 -14.45
N SER A 256 -7.20 15.06 -15.54
CA SER A 256 -8.33 15.97 -15.80
C SER A 256 -9.64 15.20 -15.99
N SER A 257 -9.77 14.47 -17.09
CA SER A 257 -11.04 13.80 -17.44
C SER A 257 -10.87 12.60 -18.37
N SER A 258 -9.65 12.28 -18.83
CA SER A 258 -9.46 11.32 -19.90
C SER A 258 -8.39 10.27 -19.58
N TRP A 259 -8.66 9.06 -20.05
CA TRP A 259 -7.76 7.93 -20.00
C TRP A 259 -7.16 7.66 -21.38
N ASN A 260 -5.86 7.83 -21.52
CA ASN A 260 -5.12 7.66 -22.76
C ASN A 260 -4.48 6.27 -22.84
N LEU A 261 -4.57 5.60 -24.00
CA LEU A 261 -3.90 4.32 -24.23
C LEU A 261 -2.38 4.52 -24.26
N VAL A 262 -1.67 3.68 -23.53
CA VAL A 262 -0.19 3.65 -23.50
C VAL A 262 0.37 2.25 -23.74
N ASP A 263 -0.45 1.32 -24.22
CA ASP A 263 -0.08 -0.08 -24.48
C ASP A 263 0.47 -0.33 -25.87
N ASN A 264 0.00 0.39 -26.88
CA ASN A 264 0.54 0.36 -28.26
C ASN A 264 0.04 1.58 -29.02
N ILE A 265 0.84 2.64 -29.08
CA ILE A 265 0.47 3.89 -29.71
C ILE A 265 0.31 3.69 -31.22
N GLY A 266 -0.95 3.68 -31.70
CA GLY A 266 -1.32 3.59 -33.11
C GLY A 266 -2.00 2.30 -33.55
N ALA A 267 -2.10 1.26 -32.72
CA ALA A 267 -2.82 0.03 -33.04
C ALA A 267 -3.93 -0.25 -32.01
N ASN A 268 -5.15 0.17 -32.32
CA ASN A 268 -6.30 0.04 -31.41
C ASN A 268 -6.73 -1.41 -31.09
N THR A 269 -6.14 -2.43 -31.71
CA THR A 269 -6.60 -3.83 -31.59
C THR A 269 -5.67 -4.73 -30.80
N THR A 270 -4.43 -4.28 -30.53
CA THR A 270 -3.42 -5.10 -29.86
C THR A 270 -2.94 -4.44 -28.58
N GLY A 271 -2.79 -5.21 -27.52
CA GLY A 271 -2.20 -4.79 -26.25
C GLY A 271 -0.67 -5.00 -26.22
N ILE A 272 -0.14 -5.18 -25.03
CA ILE A 272 1.29 -5.43 -24.82
C ILE A 272 1.67 -6.92 -24.86
N ASN A 273 0.77 -7.79 -25.30
CA ASN A 273 1.05 -9.22 -25.45
C ASN A 273 2.29 -9.47 -26.31
N LYS A 274 3.04 -10.52 -25.98
CA LYS A 274 4.13 -11.01 -26.83
C LYS A 274 3.60 -11.57 -28.14
N ASP A 275 2.52 -12.35 -28.05
CA ASP A 275 1.79 -12.88 -29.22
C ASP A 275 0.32 -12.42 -29.16
N THR A 276 -0.04 -11.48 -29.99
CA THR A 276 -1.37 -10.88 -30.02
C THR A 276 -2.46 -11.83 -30.50
N SER A 277 -2.12 -13.01 -31.01
CA SER A 277 -3.07 -14.07 -31.31
C SER A 277 -3.38 -14.98 -30.11
N ARG A 278 -2.72 -14.77 -28.98
CA ARG A 278 -2.80 -15.58 -27.77
C ARG A 278 -3.43 -14.86 -26.60
N ASN A 279 -4.07 -15.62 -25.73
CA ASN A 279 -4.68 -15.08 -24.52
C ASN A 279 -3.62 -14.63 -23.52
N ALA A 280 -3.79 -13.43 -22.98
CA ALA A 280 -3.06 -12.88 -21.88
C ALA A 280 -4.02 -12.42 -20.78
N ILE A 281 -3.78 -12.85 -19.53
CA ILE A 281 -4.69 -12.68 -18.41
C ILE A 281 -3.96 -12.32 -17.12
N ASN A 282 -4.71 -11.85 -16.12
CA ASN A 282 -4.25 -11.55 -14.77
C ASN A 282 -3.03 -10.60 -14.72
N PRO A 283 -3.08 -9.46 -15.43
CA PRO A 283 -1.97 -8.53 -15.43
C PRO A 283 -1.80 -7.82 -14.08
N LYS A 284 -0.56 -7.49 -13.76
CA LYS A 284 -0.14 -6.69 -12.61
C LYS A 284 0.88 -5.65 -13.02
N MET A 285 0.88 -4.50 -12.34
CA MET A 285 1.89 -3.46 -12.50
C MET A 285 2.59 -3.16 -11.17
N MET A 286 3.85 -2.75 -11.27
CA MET A 286 4.68 -2.32 -10.15
C MET A 286 5.67 -1.25 -10.62
N ASN A 287 5.93 -0.27 -9.76
CA ASN A 287 7.00 0.70 -9.97
C ASN A 287 8.33 0.14 -9.45
N PHE A 288 9.34 0.15 -10.29
CA PHE A 288 10.70 -0.22 -9.92
C PHE A 288 11.71 0.64 -10.66
N ASN A 289 12.65 1.27 -9.93
CA ASN A 289 13.67 2.19 -10.48
C ASN A 289 13.07 3.32 -11.35
N SER A 290 11.94 3.90 -10.91
CA SER A 290 11.19 4.95 -11.63
C SER A 290 10.59 4.54 -12.98
N GLU A 291 10.62 3.25 -13.33
CA GLU A 291 9.97 2.65 -14.49
C GLU A 291 8.79 1.78 -14.05
N ILE A 292 7.77 1.63 -14.89
CA ILE A 292 6.63 0.75 -14.63
C ILE A 292 6.93 -0.62 -15.24
N TYR A 293 6.80 -1.66 -14.44
CA TYR A 293 6.87 -3.05 -14.87
C TYR A 293 5.48 -3.66 -14.87
N ALA A 294 5.17 -4.42 -15.91
CA ALA A 294 3.95 -5.21 -16.00
C ALA A 294 4.30 -6.70 -16.09
N ALA A 295 3.54 -7.54 -15.39
CA ALA A 295 3.64 -8.98 -15.47
C ALA A 295 2.26 -9.58 -15.71
N TRP A 296 2.17 -10.63 -16.53
CA TRP A 296 0.93 -11.30 -16.86
C TRP A 296 1.16 -12.77 -17.23
N SER A 297 0.09 -13.54 -17.29
CA SER A 297 0.10 -14.91 -17.80
C SER A 297 -0.34 -14.90 -19.25
N GLU A 298 0.49 -15.42 -20.18
CA GLU A 298 0.22 -15.47 -21.62
C GLU A 298 0.39 -16.89 -22.16
N SER A 299 -0.59 -17.35 -22.94
CA SER A 299 -0.51 -18.65 -23.58
C SER A 299 0.55 -18.65 -24.69
N ASP A 300 1.41 -19.67 -24.74
CA ASP A 300 2.32 -19.93 -25.86
C ASP A 300 1.70 -20.89 -26.91
N GLY A 301 0.42 -21.30 -26.69
CA GLY A 301 -0.30 -22.26 -27.51
C GLY A 301 -0.31 -23.66 -26.93
N THR A 302 0.53 -23.94 -25.92
CA THR A 302 0.64 -25.23 -25.23
C THR A 302 0.38 -25.04 -23.73
N ALA A 303 1.01 -24.05 -23.14
CA ALA A 303 0.93 -23.71 -21.73
C ALA A 303 0.92 -22.20 -21.51
N SER A 304 0.58 -21.78 -20.31
CA SER A 304 0.66 -20.37 -19.93
C SER A 304 2.03 -20.04 -19.37
N GLN A 305 2.60 -18.95 -19.83
CA GLN A 305 3.92 -18.46 -19.44
C GLN A 305 3.80 -17.11 -18.73
N ILE A 306 4.62 -16.86 -17.72
CA ILE A 306 4.71 -15.54 -17.12
C ILE A 306 5.58 -14.62 -17.99
N ARG A 307 4.97 -13.55 -18.47
CA ARG A 307 5.60 -12.51 -19.26
C ARG A 307 5.88 -11.30 -18.38
N VAL A 308 6.98 -10.62 -18.67
CA VAL A 308 7.32 -9.36 -17.99
C VAL A 308 7.82 -8.35 -19.01
N ALA A 309 7.25 -7.15 -18.98
CA ALA A 309 7.71 -6.02 -19.77
C ALA A 309 7.83 -4.76 -18.90
N LYS A 310 8.69 -3.85 -19.32
CA LYS A 310 8.83 -2.53 -18.72
C LYS A 310 8.40 -1.44 -19.68
N PHE A 311 7.81 -0.37 -19.14
CA PHE A 311 7.37 0.81 -19.86
C PHE A 311 8.42 1.92 -19.74
N ASP A 312 8.74 2.54 -20.88
CA ASP A 312 9.73 3.63 -20.96
C ASP A 312 9.20 5.00 -20.51
N ASN A 313 8.00 5.03 -19.92
CA ASN A 313 7.26 6.24 -19.51
C ASN A 313 6.92 7.20 -20.68
N SER A 314 7.06 6.76 -21.92
CA SER A 314 6.72 7.55 -23.09
C SER A 314 5.73 6.84 -24.03
N SER A 315 6.13 5.71 -24.61
CA SER A 315 5.33 5.06 -25.65
C SER A 315 5.60 3.58 -25.86
N SER A 316 6.63 3.01 -25.23
CA SER A 316 7.11 1.68 -25.58
C SER A 316 7.21 0.73 -24.39
N TRP A 317 6.83 -0.52 -24.65
CA TRP A 317 6.98 -1.63 -23.74
C TRP A 317 8.09 -2.56 -24.22
N THR A 318 9.06 -2.85 -23.38
CA THR A 318 10.19 -3.72 -23.67
C THR A 318 10.16 -4.95 -22.80
N PHE A 319 10.20 -6.15 -23.39
CA PHE A 319 10.26 -7.41 -22.65
C PHE A 319 11.58 -7.54 -21.89
N VAL A 320 11.49 -7.90 -20.62
CA VAL A 320 12.62 -8.14 -19.71
C VAL A 320 12.68 -9.59 -19.22
N ASP A 321 11.84 -10.46 -19.78
CA ASP A 321 11.74 -11.90 -19.48
C ASP A 321 12.65 -12.78 -20.35
N GLY A 322 13.62 -12.18 -21.05
CA GLY A 322 14.49 -12.85 -22.02
C GLY A 322 13.92 -12.90 -23.42
N ASN A 323 12.69 -12.38 -23.61
CA ASN A 323 12.00 -12.26 -24.91
C ASN A 323 11.86 -13.62 -25.66
N SER A 324 11.97 -14.74 -24.94
CA SER A 324 11.78 -16.09 -25.47
C SER A 324 10.28 -16.45 -25.54
N SER A 325 9.92 -17.55 -26.18
CA SER A 325 8.54 -18.08 -26.15
C SER A 325 8.11 -18.59 -24.77
N THR A 326 9.07 -18.86 -23.89
CA THR A 326 8.83 -19.57 -22.62
C THR A 326 8.74 -18.67 -21.39
N GLY A 327 8.83 -17.34 -21.53
CA GLY A 327 8.77 -16.42 -20.41
C GLY A 327 9.81 -16.71 -19.32
N ILE A 328 9.45 -16.48 -18.05
CA ILE A 328 10.36 -16.71 -16.91
C ILE A 328 10.04 -17.99 -16.11
N ASN A 329 9.13 -18.84 -16.58
CA ASN A 329 8.76 -20.08 -15.93
C ASN A 329 9.98 -20.98 -15.67
N LYS A 330 9.90 -21.81 -14.63
CA LYS A 330 10.87 -22.89 -14.39
C LYS A 330 10.59 -24.07 -15.31
N ALA A 331 9.33 -24.49 -15.41
CA ALA A 331 8.87 -25.60 -16.24
C ALA A 331 8.19 -25.07 -17.50
N THR A 332 8.92 -25.00 -18.60
CA THR A 332 8.49 -24.36 -19.85
C THR A 332 7.30 -24.98 -20.56
N GLY A 333 6.97 -26.24 -20.27
CA GLY A 333 5.80 -26.92 -20.83
C GLY A 333 4.61 -27.00 -19.86
N LYS A 334 4.63 -26.23 -18.77
CA LYS A 334 3.60 -26.24 -17.74
C LYS A 334 3.00 -24.85 -17.55
N ASN A 335 1.76 -24.83 -17.06
CA ASN A 335 1.05 -23.57 -16.81
C ASN A 335 1.63 -22.80 -15.65
N ALA A 336 1.75 -21.49 -15.85
CA ALA A 336 2.05 -20.51 -14.83
C ALA A 336 1.01 -19.36 -14.87
N THR A 337 0.49 -19.00 -13.71
CA THR A 337 -0.62 -18.04 -13.56
C THR A 337 -0.44 -17.15 -12.34
N ASP A 338 -1.30 -16.12 -12.24
CA ASP A 338 -1.45 -15.26 -11.09
C ASP A 338 -0.14 -14.58 -10.64
N PRO A 339 0.56 -13.85 -11.54
CA PRO A 339 1.77 -13.12 -11.15
C PRO A 339 1.46 -12.00 -10.15
N THR A 340 2.40 -11.75 -9.24
CA THR A 340 2.39 -10.62 -8.31
C THR A 340 3.81 -10.11 -8.11
N MET A 341 3.95 -8.81 -7.85
CA MET A 341 5.25 -8.15 -7.74
C MET A 341 5.37 -7.35 -6.45
N ALA A 342 6.59 -7.25 -5.94
CA ALA A 342 6.99 -6.33 -4.87
C ALA A 342 8.44 -5.89 -5.06
N VAL A 343 8.80 -4.76 -4.47
CA VAL A 343 10.18 -4.24 -4.48
C VAL A 343 10.77 -4.35 -3.09
N LEU A 344 11.93 -5.00 -2.95
CA LEU A 344 12.70 -4.99 -1.72
C LEU A 344 14.11 -4.47 -2.02
N SER A 345 14.50 -3.39 -1.35
CA SER A 345 15.78 -2.71 -1.58
C SER A 345 15.97 -2.32 -3.06
N THR A 346 16.94 -2.88 -3.74
CA THR A 346 17.30 -2.59 -5.13
C THR A 346 16.82 -3.64 -6.12
N LYS A 347 15.91 -4.54 -5.71
CA LYS A 347 15.42 -5.64 -6.55
C LYS A 347 13.91 -5.66 -6.67
N LEU A 348 13.43 -6.02 -7.86
CA LEU A 348 12.05 -6.36 -8.11
C LEU A 348 11.88 -7.88 -7.88
N TYR A 349 10.89 -8.25 -7.10
CA TYR A 349 10.51 -9.64 -6.88
C TYR A 349 9.20 -9.93 -7.58
N LEU A 350 9.13 -11.10 -8.21
CA LEU A 350 7.95 -11.60 -8.90
C LEU A 350 7.66 -13.02 -8.40
N SER A 351 6.41 -13.25 -7.99
CA SER A 351 5.89 -14.56 -7.60
C SER A 351 4.73 -14.96 -8.49
N TRP A 352 4.55 -16.26 -8.70
CA TRP A 352 3.46 -16.82 -9.48
C TRP A 352 3.15 -18.25 -9.05
N SER A 353 1.99 -18.77 -9.46
CA SER A 353 1.62 -20.17 -9.34
C SER A 353 2.09 -20.93 -10.58
N GLU A 354 2.88 -21.98 -10.44
CA GLU A 354 3.39 -22.78 -11.56
C GLU A 354 3.17 -24.28 -11.33
N THR A 355 2.61 -24.96 -12.30
CA THR A 355 2.48 -26.43 -12.28
C THR A 355 3.85 -27.08 -12.47
N ASN A 356 4.29 -27.92 -11.56
CA ASN A 356 5.54 -28.65 -11.62
C ASN A 356 5.44 -29.96 -12.43
N ALA A 357 6.53 -30.72 -12.50
CA ALA A 357 6.57 -32.00 -13.20
C ALA A 357 5.61 -33.07 -12.63
N ASP A 358 5.29 -32.99 -11.33
CA ASP A 358 4.39 -33.88 -10.62
C ASP A 358 2.91 -33.48 -10.75
N ASN A 359 2.60 -32.46 -11.60
CA ASN A 359 1.28 -31.87 -11.79
C ASN A 359 0.72 -31.25 -10.50
N ARG A 360 1.59 -30.70 -9.63
CA ARG A 360 1.24 -29.90 -8.45
C ARG A 360 1.57 -28.45 -8.70
N THR A 361 0.70 -27.57 -8.25
CA THR A 361 0.94 -26.13 -8.35
C THR A 361 1.82 -25.68 -7.19
N GLN A 362 2.90 -24.99 -7.52
CA GLN A 362 3.87 -24.45 -6.56
C GLN A 362 3.94 -22.94 -6.67
N ILE A 363 4.17 -22.25 -5.56
CA ILE A 363 4.47 -20.82 -5.59
C ILE A 363 5.96 -20.65 -5.91
N ARG A 364 6.23 -20.03 -7.06
CA ARG A 364 7.58 -19.72 -7.53
C ARG A 364 7.91 -18.26 -7.25
N VAL A 365 9.17 -17.97 -6.98
CA VAL A 365 9.65 -16.60 -6.76
C VAL A 365 10.98 -16.39 -7.47
N LYS A 366 11.07 -15.28 -8.22
CA LYS A 366 12.32 -14.75 -8.78
C LYS A 366 12.56 -13.32 -8.33
N SER A 367 13.82 -12.94 -8.25
CA SER A 367 14.27 -11.55 -8.14
C SER A 367 14.89 -11.07 -9.44
N TYR A 368 14.69 -9.79 -9.75
CA TYR A 368 15.28 -9.06 -10.88
C TYR A 368 16.15 -7.92 -10.37
N ASP A 369 17.41 -7.86 -10.77
CA ASP A 369 18.38 -6.86 -10.35
C ASP A 369 18.49 -5.65 -11.29
N GLY A 370 17.62 -5.56 -12.31
CA GLY A 370 17.67 -4.59 -13.39
C GLY A 370 18.27 -5.14 -14.69
N SER A 371 18.90 -6.33 -14.64
CA SER A 371 19.54 -6.98 -15.79
C SER A 371 19.13 -8.44 -15.96
N SER A 372 18.99 -9.18 -14.87
CA SER A 372 18.77 -10.63 -14.90
C SER A 372 17.81 -11.12 -13.84
N TRP A 373 17.13 -12.24 -14.13
CA TRP A 373 16.21 -12.92 -13.23
C TRP A 373 16.89 -14.12 -12.56
N SER A 374 16.80 -14.21 -11.24
CA SER A 374 17.32 -15.32 -10.43
C SER A 374 16.23 -15.90 -9.52
N PHE A 375 16.12 -17.23 -9.41
CA PHE A 375 15.25 -17.87 -8.46
C PHE A 375 15.70 -17.60 -7.01
N VAL A 376 14.73 -17.33 -6.12
CA VAL A 376 14.94 -17.13 -4.69
C VAL A 376 14.05 -18.06 -3.86
N ASP A 377 13.50 -19.10 -4.49
CA ASP A 377 12.65 -20.15 -3.89
C ASP A 377 13.38 -21.49 -3.75
N GLY A 378 14.71 -21.49 -3.80
CA GLY A 378 15.54 -22.69 -3.76
C GLY A 378 15.84 -23.29 -5.12
N ASP A 379 15.25 -22.75 -6.22
CA ASP A 379 15.47 -23.18 -7.63
C ASP A 379 15.27 -24.69 -7.88
N ASN A 380 14.47 -25.37 -7.06
CA ASN A 380 14.17 -26.79 -7.23
C ASN A 380 13.15 -27.01 -8.37
N ALA A 381 13.31 -28.09 -9.13
CA ALA A 381 12.44 -28.39 -10.27
C ALA A 381 10.99 -28.71 -9.85
N THR A 382 10.79 -29.27 -8.67
CA THR A 382 9.48 -29.74 -8.18
C THR A 382 8.95 -28.97 -6.99
N GLN A 383 9.76 -28.12 -6.36
CA GLN A 383 9.42 -27.41 -5.13
C GLN A 383 9.53 -25.89 -5.31
N GLY A 384 8.52 -25.17 -4.85
CA GLY A 384 8.52 -23.74 -4.64
C GLY A 384 8.64 -23.39 -3.15
N ILE A 385 8.00 -22.32 -2.72
CA ILE A 385 7.96 -21.91 -1.30
C ILE A 385 6.77 -22.50 -0.54
N ASN A 386 6.04 -23.47 -1.12
CA ASN A 386 4.95 -24.17 -0.45
C ASN A 386 5.43 -24.78 0.87
N LYS A 387 4.59 -24.76 1.88
CA LYS A 387 4.85 -25.49 3.13
C LYS A 387 4.87 -27.00 2.91
N ASP A 388 3.90 -27.47 2.15
CA ASP A 388 3.80 -28.86 1.69
C ASP A 388 3.86 -28.92 0.16
N TYR A 389 5.02 -29.24 -0.40
CA TYR A 389 5.23 -29.36 -1.85
C TYR A 389 4.44 -30.49 -2.53
N THR A 390 3.81 -31.36 -1.74
CA THR A 390 2.89 -32.41 -2.26
C THR A 390 1.48 -31.88 -2.49
N GLN A 391 1.19 -30.66 -2.02
CA GLN A 391 -0.09 -29.97 -2.17
C GLN A 391 -0.02 -28.86 -3.20
N ASN A 392 -1.19 -28.47 -3.72
CA ASN A 392 -1.30 -27.32 -4.61
C ASN A 392 -1.26 -26.01 -3.82
N ALA A 393 -0.63 -25.00 -4.40
CA ALA A 393 -0.66 -23.65 -3.90
C ALA A 393 -0.97 -22.65 -5.01
N SER A 394 -1.72 -21.58 -4.71
CA SER A 394 -2.23 -20.65 -5.70
C SER A 394 -2.40 -19.24 -5.15
N TYR A 395 -2.59 -18.28 -6.04
CA TYR A 395 -2.90 -16.87 -5.74
C TYR A 395 -1.87 -16.21 -4.82
N PRO A 396 -0.58 -16.22 -5.17
CA PRO A 396 0.42 -15.53 -4.36
C PRO A 396 0.18 -14.02 -4.34
N GLN A 397 0.56 -13.40 -3.21
CA GLN A 397 0.70 -11.96 -3.04
C GLN A 397 2.08 -11.71 -2.46
N LEU A 398 2.82 -10.75 -3.00
CA LEU A 398 4.08 -10.26 -2.43
C LEU A 398 3.86 -8.89 -1.82
N VAL A 399 4.39 -8.67 -0.62
CA VAL A 399 4.29 -7.39 0.09
C VAL A 399 5.62 -7.09 0.77
N THR A 400 6.11 -5.87 0.60
CA THR A 400 7.25 -5.35 1.35
C THR A 400 6.74 -4.54 2.52
N VAL A 401 7.16 -4.89 3.73
CA VAL A 401 6.88 -4.16 4.97
C VAL A 401 8.17 -3.49 5.41
N THR A 402 8.14 -2.18 5.60
CA THR A 402 9.27 -1.43 6.17
C THR A 402 9.10 -1.41 7.68
N GLU A 403 10.01 -2.05 8.41
CA GLU A 403 10.05 -1.95 9.86
C GLU A 403 10.60 -0.57 10.25
N GLY A 404 9.83 0.20 11.03
CA GLY A 404 10.32 1.43 11.61
C GLY A 404 11.40 1.14 12.64
N ASN A 405 12.54 1.81 12.57
CA ASN A 405 13.54 1.74 13.62
C ASN A 405 12.96 2.32 14.92
N ILE A 406 12.80 1.47 15.93
CA ILE A 406 12.72 1.90 17.33
C ILE A 406 14.16 2.17 17.74
N GLU A 407 14.52 3.44 17.94
CA GLU A 407 15.79 3.79 18.59
C GLU A 407 15.76 3.26 20.03
N ASN A 408 16.61 2.30 20.34
CA ASN A 408 16.80 1.84 21.71
C ASN A 408 17.86 2.71 22.38
N SER A 409 17.46 3.47 23.40
CA SER A 409 18.39 4.04 24.37
C SER A 409 18.65 2.98 25.46
N THR A 410 19.91 2.58 25.62
CA THR A 410 20.32 1.63 26.68
C THR A 410 20.70 2.32 28.00
N ASP A 411 20.61 3.64 28.05
CA ASP A 411 21.01 4.47 29.19
C ASP A 411 19.88 5.41 29.68
N ASN A 412 18.62 4.97 29.60
CA ASN A 412 17.44 5.71 30.02
C ASN A 412 17.27 7.09 29.33
N GLY A 413 17.71 7.19 28.07
CA GLY A 413 17.52 8.40 27.28
C GLY A 413 18.61 9.46 27.48
N VAL A 414 19.71 9.12 28.11
CA VAL A 414 20.84 10.04 28.31
C VAL A 414 21.72 10.13 27.07
N SER A 415 21.88 9.04 26.32
CA SER A 415 22.47 9.04 25.00
C SER A 415 21.60 8.31 23.99
N TRP A 416 21.43 8.91 22.85
CA TRP A 416 20.87 8.29 21.65
C TRP A 416 22.06 8.03 20.75
N ASN A 417 22.44 6.77 20.58
CA ASN A 417 23.47 6.42 19.63
C ASN A 417 22.95 6.82 18.25
N ASN A 418 23.59 7.79 17.63
CA ASN A 418 23.50 7.99 16.20
C ASN A 418 23.86 6.65 15.55
N ALA A 419 22.87 5.85 15.19
CA ALA A 419 23.07 4.76 14.29
C ALA A 419 23.56 5.37 12.98
N THR A 420 24.84 5.28 12.72
CA THR A 420 25.51 5.73 11.49
C THR A 420 25.09 4.88 10.28
N SER A 421 24.01 4.13 10.41
CA SER A 421 23.32 3.45 9.32
C SER A 421 21.82 3.38 9.63
N TYR A 422 21.04 4.24 9.01
CA TYR A 422 19.62 4.01 8.80
C TYR A 422 19.48 2.76 7.90
N SER A 423 19.45 1.59 8.47
CA SER A 423 18.89 0.43 7.82
C SER A 423 17.46 0.28 8.33
N SER A 424 16.50 0.97 7.71
CA SER A 424 15.13 0.49 7.75
C SER A 424 15.17 -0.93 7.21
N SER A 425 15.03 -1.93 8.07
CA SER A 425 14.98 -3.31 7.63
C SER A 425 13.62 -3.52 6.99
N SER A 426 13.58 -3.41 5.67
CA SER A 426 12.40 -3.83 4.92
C SER A 426 12.43 -5.34 4.78
N LYS A 427 11.28 -5.98 4.98
CA LYS A 427 11.08 -7.42 4.84
C LYS A 427 10.11 -7.70 3.71
N LEU A 428 10.35 -8.76 2.96
CA LEU A 428 9.45 -9.25 1.92
C LEU A 428 8.64 -10.42 2.48
N TYR A 429 7.33 -10.33 2.33
CA TYR A 429 6.40 -11.38 2.68
C TYR A 429 5.72 -11.93 1.44
N ALA A 430 5.47 -13.25 1.44
CA ALA A 430 4.59 -13.92 0.50
C ALA A 430 3.37 -14.46 1.25
N VAL A 431 2.19 -14.27 0.66
CA VAL A 431 0.90 -14.76 1.17
C VAL A 431 0.22 -15.53 0.05
N TRP A 432 -0.30 -16.74 0.31
CA TRP A 432 -0.95 -17.58 -0.71
C TRP A 432 -1.99 -18.52 -0.11
N LEU A 433 -2.76 -19.17 -0.98
CA LEU A 433 -3.58 -20.33 -0.61
C LEU A 433 -2.79 -21.61 -0.85
N GLU A 434 -2.80 -22.52 0.12
CA GLU A 434 -2.25 -23.87 0.00
C GLU A 434 -3.31 -24.91 0.36
N GLU A 435 -3.47 -25.92 -0.47
CA GLU A 435 -4.42 -27.01 -0.24
C GLU A 435 -3.83 -28.02 0.77
N ASN A 436 -4.57 -28.29 1.83
CA ASN A 436 -4.28 -29.35 2.79
C ASN A 436 -5.60 -29.96 3.25
N GLY A 437 -6.27 -30.69 2.32
CA GLY A 437 -7.64 -31.14 2.51
C GLY A 437 -8.68 -30.02 2.35
N ASN A 438 -8.36 -28.82 2.82
CA ASN A 438 -9.05 -27.55 2.58
C ASN A 438 -8.00 -26.48 2.30
N SER A 439 -8.39 -25.36 1.66
CA SER A 439 -7.44 -24.30 1.37
C SER A 439 -7.09 -23.48 2.63
N GLN A 440 -5.81 -23.25 2.85
CA GLN A 440 -5.25 -22.51 3.99
C GLN A 440 -4.54 -21.25 3.51
N VAL A 441 -4.68 -20.13 4.23
CA VAL A 441 -3.88 -18.93 3.97
C VAL A 441 -2.51 -19.10 4.63
N ARG A 442 -1.48 -19.12 3.82
CA ARG A 442 -0.08 -19.25 4.26
C ARG A 442 0.64 -17.92 4.20
N VAL A 443 1.58 -17.72 5.13
CA VAL A 443 2.44 -16.53 5.18
C VAL A 443 3.87 -16.95 5.41
N ALA A 444 4.78 -16.48 4.57
CA ALA A 444 6.22 -16.65 4.79
C ALA A 444 6.98 -15.31 4.61
N GLU A 445 8.04 -15.16 5.37
CA GLU A 445 8.98 -14.03 5.32
C GLU A 445 10.28 -14.47 4.65
N PHE A 446 10.78 -13.64 3.74
CA PHE A 446 12.04 -13.86 3.04
C PHE A 446 13.21 -13.23 3.81
N ASP A 447 14.31 -13.97 3.97
CA ASP A 447 15.51 -13.52 4.69
C ASP A 447 16.41 -12.56 3.91
N GLY A 448 16.00 -12.18 2.67
CA GLY A 448 16.78 -11.33 1.78
C GLY A 448 17.82 -12.07 0.92
N THR A 449 18.04 -13.36 1.16
CA THR A 449 19.04 -14.17 0.44
C THR A 449 18.44 -15.35 -0.32
N SER A 450 17.93 -16.35 0.37
CA SER A 450 17.40 -17.58 -0.25
C SER A 450 16.39 -18.34 0.60
N THR A 451 16.10 -17.92 1.83
CA THR A 451 15.28 -18.69 2.77
C THR A 451 13.96 -18.02 3.06
N TRP A 452 12.89 -18.83 3.05
CA TRP A 452 11.55 -18.42 3.41
C TRP A 452 11.15 -19.06 4.75
N SER A 453 10.79 -18.23 5.74
CA SER A 453 10.38 -18.66 7.07
C SER A 453 8.89 -18.47 7.26
N PHE A 454 8.15 -19.51 7.63
CA PHE A 454 6.70 -19.43 7.87
C PHE A 454 6.42 -18.56 9.11
N LYS A 455 5.41 -17.68 9.00
CA LYS A 455 4.97 -16.75 10.05
C LYS A 455 3.55 -17.03 10.53
N ASP A 456 2.82 -17.88 9.86
CA ASP A 456 1.47 -18.33 10.19
C ASP A 456 1.45 -19.50 11.20
N GLY A 457 2.56 -19.74 11.87
CA GLY A 457 2.78 -20.87 12.78
C GLY A 457 3.22 -22.13 12.05
N ASP A 458 3.72 -23.10 12.83
CA ASP A 458 4.16 -24.39 12.30
C ASP A 458 3.03 -25.39 12.07
N SER A 459 1.78 -25.00 12.37
CA SER A 459 0.61 -25.85 12.15
C SER A 459 0.24 -25.96 10.66
N PHE A 460 -0.53 -26.98 10.32
CA PHE A 460 -1.10 -27.11 8.98
C PHE A 460 -2.27 -26.16 8.72
N ASP A 461 -2.70 -25.38 9.71
CA ASP A 461 -3.96 -24.62 9.70
C ASP A 461 -3.83 -23.19 9.10
N GLY A 462 -2.61 -22.69 8.93
CA GLY A 462 -2.38 -21.32 8.42
C GLY A 462 -3.03 -20.25 9.29
N LEU A 463 -3.46 -19.15 8.69
CA LEU A 463 -4.18 -18.05 9.36
C LEU A 463 -5.68 -18.31 9.55
N ASN A 464 -6.20 -19.42 9.10
CA ASN A 464 -7.63 -19.69 9.12
C ASN A 464 -8.18 -19.80 10.55
N ILE A 465 -9.34 -19.21 10.79
CA ILE A 465 -10.13 -19.41 12.03
C ILE A 465 -10.89 -20.74 11.97
N ASN A 466 -11.40 -21.08 10.77
CA ASN A 466 -12.06 -22.34 10.52
C ASN A 466 -11.33 -23.13 9.44
N THR A 467 -10.53 -24.08 9.86
CA THR A 467 -9.67 -24.90 8.99
C THR A 467 -10.43 -25.81 8.01
N ALA A 468 -11.75 -25.92 8.17
CA ALA A 468 -12.58 -26.78 7.34
C ALA A 468 -13.09 -26.08 6.06
N LYS A 469 -12.90 -24.76 5.86
CA LYS A 469 -13.62 -24.06 4.80
C LYS A 469 -12.97 -22.73 4.37
N ILE A 470 -12.23 -22.75 3.28
CA ILE A 470 -11.82 -21.49 2.60
C ILE A 470 -12.49 -21.36 1.25
N THR A 471 -12.71 -20.11 0.83
CA THR A 471 -13.38 -19.83 -0.44
C THR A 471 -12.73 -18.74 -1.28
N GLY A 472 -11.83 -17.92 -0.77
CA GLY A 472 -11.37 -16.75 -1.52
C GLY A 472 -9.87 -16.52 -1.52
N LYS A 473 -9.42 -15.81 -2.55
CA LYS A 473 -8.03 -15.39 -2.73
C LYS A 473 -7.63 -14.46 -1.59
N PRO A 474 -6.44 -14.62 -0.98
CA PRO A 474 -5.93 -13.64 -0.03
C PRO A 474 -5.52 -12.36 -0.75
N SER A 475 -5.61 -11.25 -0.04
CA SER A 475 -5.02 -9.96 -0.40
C SER A 475 -4.15 -9.50 0.76
N ALA A 476 -3.01 -8.88 0.46
CA ALA A 476 -2.09 -8.45 1.48
C ALA A 476 -1.53 -7.06 1.18
N VAL A 477 -1.25 -6.28 2.22
CA VAL A 477 -0.71 -4.93 2.13
C VAL A 477 0.13 -4.61 3.37
N ALA A 478 1.10 -3.71 3.21
CA ALA A 478 1.81 -3.12 4.34
C ALA A 478 1.01 -1.91 4.89
N TYR A 479 0.82 -1.86 6.19
CA TYR A 479 0.16 -0.75 6.88
C TYR A 479 0.77 -0.55 8.26
N LEU A 480 1.21 0.67 8.57
CA LEU A 480 1.84 1.04 9.85
C LEU A 480 2.92 0.04 10.31
N ASN A 481 3.84 -0.31 9.40
CA ASN A 481 4.94 -1.26 9.65
C ASN A 481 4.50 -2.70 9.97
N GLN A 482 3.27 -3.05 9.64
CA GLN A 482 2.72 -4.39 9.79
C GLN A 482 2.29 -4.96 8.45
N LEU A 483 2.35 -6.27 8.31
CA LEU A 483 1.67 -6.97 7.23
C LEU A 483 0.19 -7.16 7.61
N ILE A 484 -0.70 -6.67 6.77
CA ILE A 484 -2.13 -6.90 6.89
C ILE A 484 -2.55 -7.90 5.82
N VAL A 485 -3.26 -8.93 6.21
CA VAL A 485 -3.78 -9.96 5.30
C VAL A 485 -5.30 -10.01 5.42
N ALA A 486 -5.99 -9.96 4.29
CA ALA A 486 -7.44 -10.12 4.18
C ALA A 486 -7.79 -11.34 3.32
N TRP A 487 -8.78 -12.11 3.71
CA TRP A 487 -9.28 -13.26 2.95
C TRP A 487 -10.77 -13.50 3.17
N SER A 488 -11.38 -14.28 2.30
CA SER A 488 -12.76 -14.74 2.50
C SER A 488 -12.76 -16.13 3.14
N GLU A 489 -13.57 -16.31 4.19
CA GLU A 489 -13.72 -17.58 4.91
C GLU A 489 -15.19 -17.87 5.17
N ILE A 490 -15.64 -19.10 4.94
CA ILE A 490 -17.03 -19.50 5.20
C ILE A 490 -17.23 -19.71 6.70
N ASN A 491 -18.24 -19.05 7.28
CA ASN A 491 -18.62 -19.25 8.67
C ASN A 491 -19.39 -20.57 8.91
N SER A 492 -19.75 -20.87 10.15
CA SER A 492 -20.48 -22.09 10.53
C SER A 492 -21.87 -22.21 9.87
N LEU A 493 -22.44 -21.11 9.39
CA LEU A 493 -23.74 -21.05 8.71
C LEU A 493 -23.63 -21.22 7.18
N GLY A 494 -22.42 -21.41 6.66
CA GLY A 494 -22.16 -21.51 5.22
C GLY A 494 -22.06 -20.19 4.47
N VAL A 495 -21.98 -19.06 5.21
CA VAL A 495 -21.91 -17.69 4.62
C VAL A 495 -20.46 -17.23 4.55
N PRO A 496 -19.99 -16.76 3.38
CA PRO A 496 -18.66 -16.15 3.27
C PRO A 496 -18.53 -14.87 4.12
N GLN A 497 -17.41 -14.73 4.82
CA GLN A 497 -17.07 -13.57 5.63
C GLN A 497 -15.68 -13.07 5.25
N ILE A 498 -15.48 -11.76 5.20
CA ILE A 498 -14.14 -11.20 5.07
C ILE A 498 -13.44 -11.22 6.43
N ARG A 499 -12.26 -11.81 6.46
CA ARG A 499 -11.35 -11.85 7.61
C ARG A 499 -10.17 -10.93 7.37
N VAL A 500 -9.65 -10.35 8.43
CA VAL A 500 -8.44 -9.51 8.39
C VAL A 500 -7.57 -9.87 9.58
N ALA A 501 -6.29 -10.06 9.34
CA ALA A 501 -5.28 -10.26 10.38
C ALA A 501 -4.08 -9.35 10.15
N SER A 502 -3.36 -9.01 11.23
CA SER A 502 -2.13 -8.22 11.18
C SER A 502 -0.97 -8.97 11.83
N SER A 503 0.25 -8.78 11.33
CA SER A 503 1.45 -9.28 12.02
C SER A 503 1.73 -8.55 13.34
N PRO A 504 2.36 -9.18 14.36
CA PRO A 504 2.76 -10.58 14.38
C PRO A 504 1.54 -11.50 14.47
N PHE A 505 1.59 -12.63 13.74
CA PHE A 505 0.51 -13.62 13.68
C PHE A 505 0.66 -14.68 14.76
#